data_1450985eefa17e0197a8ad1d532d8d89
#
_entry.id   1450985eefa17e0197a8ad1d532d8d89
#
_cell.length_a   1.000
_cell.length_b   1.000
_cell.length_c   1.000
_cell.angle_alpha   90.00
_cell.angle_beta   90.00
_cell.angle_gamma   90.00
#
_symmetry.space_group_name_H-M   'P 1'
#
loop_
_entity.id
_entity.type
_entity.pdbx_description
1 polymer ?
#
loop_
_entity_poly.entity_id
_entity_poly.type
_entity_poly.pdbx_seq_one_letter_code
_entity_poly.pdbx_strand_id
1 'polypeptide(L)'
;MAHPWEQRKLGEISESFEYGLNAAATEYDGKHKYIRITDIDDSTHLFLQDDLTSPDIDFSTADDYLLQEGDVLFARTGASVGKTYIYRRSDGDLYFAGFLIRAKIKSDYDADFVFQNTLTDSYDSYIRITSQRSGQPGVNAQEYANFALSVPSLAEQKKIGAYFSHLDSLITLHQRKSKIGKCR
;
A
#
# COMPACT_ATOMS: atom_id res chain seq x y z
N MET A 1 18.02 22.42 -17.71
CA MET A 1 18.57 21.07 -17.89
C MET A 1 17.72 20.13 -17.05
N ALA A 2 17.22 19.01 -17.61
CA ALA A 2 16.50 18.02 -16.83
C ALA A 2 17.47 17.40 -15.82
N HIS A 3 17.08 17.31 -14.56
CA HIS A 3 17.84 16.58 -13.54
C HIS A 3 17.79 15.09 -13.92
N PRO A 4 18.92 14.36 -13.98
CA PRO A 4 18.89 12.93 -14.25
C PRO A 4 18.16 12.20 -13.12
N TRP A 5 17.42 11.14 -13.47
CA TRP A 5 16.80 10.28 -12.48
C TRP A 5 17.87 9.53 -11.69
N GLU A 6 17.77 9.56 -10.38
CA GLU A 6 18.71 8.89 -9.48
C GLU A 6 18.15 7.56 -9.00
N GLN A 7 18.98 6.52 -8.99
CA GLN A 7 18.57 5.25 -8.40
C GLN A 7 18.65 5.35 -6.88
N ARG A 8 17.55 5.02 -6.20
CA ARG A 8 17.43 5.01 -4.74
C ARG A 8 16.79 3.70 -4.29
N LYS A 9 17.14 3.25 -3.10
CA LYS A 9 16.42 2.17 -2.42
C LYS A 9 15.20 2.71 -1.72
N LEU A 10 14.12 1.92 -1.66
CA LEU A 10 12.90 2.30 -0.95
C LEU A 10 13.17 2.69 0.50
N GLY A 11 14.12 2.00 1.17
CA GLY A 11 14.55 2.35 2.53
C GLY A 11 15.24 3.71 2.65
N GLU A 12 15.87 4.23 1.59
CA GLU A 12 16.50 5.55 1.61
C GLU A 12 15.47 6.68 1.54
N ILE A 13 14.31 6.42 0.92
CA ILE A 13 13.23 7.37 0.71
C ILE A 13 12.07 7.21 1.71
N SER A 14 12.15 6.24 2.61
CA SER A 14 11.20 6.00 3.69
C SER A 14 11.79 6.40 5.04
N GLU A 15 10.96 6.88 5.96
CA GLU A 15 11.32 7.15 7.35
C GLU A 15 11.45 5.85 8.15
N SER A 16 10.48 4.95 7.95
CA SER A 16 10.41 3.68 8.67
C SER A 16 9.71 2.60 7.85
N PHE A 17 9.93 1.35 8.28
CA PHE A 17 9.14 0.17 7.90
C PHE A 17 8.63 -0.49 9.18
N GLU A 18 7.32 -0.59 9.33
CA GLU A 18 6.67 -1.04 10.55
C GLU A 18 5.71 -2.19 10.26
N TYR A 19 5.73 -3.21 11.12
CA TYR A 19 4.77 -4.31 11.05
C TYR A 19 3.45 -3.90 11.69
N GLY A 20 2.34 -4.39 11.13
CA GLY A 20 1.02 -4.12 11.66
C GLY A 20 0.68 -4.90 12.92
N LEU A 21 -0.54 -4.68 13.40
CA LEU A 21 -1.09 -5.30 14.60
C LEU A 21 -1.21 -6.82 14.50
N ASN A 22 -0.75 -7.51 15.51
CA ASN A 22 -1.03 -8.93 15.70
C ASN A 22 -2.30 -9.09 16.55
N ALA A 23 -3.44 -8.71 15.99
CA ALA A 23 -4.74 -8.73 16.65
C ALA A 23 -5.76 -9.53 15.83
N ALA A 24 -6.75 -10.10 16.51
CA ALA A 24 -7.89 -10.71 15.83
C ALA A 24 -8.76 -9.64 15.17
N ALA A 25 -9.44 -10.01 14.10
CA ALA A 25 -10.50 -9.17 13.53
C ALA A 25 -11.82 -9.48 14.23
N THR A 26 -12.56 -8.44 14.60
CA THR A 26 -13.88 -8.50 15.21
C THR A 26 -14.92 -7.81 14.34
N GLU A 27 -16.18 -7.84 14.74
CA GLU A 27 -17.25 -7.08 14.11
C GLU A 27 -16.90 -5.57 14.08
N TYR A 28 -17.25 -4.91 12.99
CA TYR A 28 -16.96 -3.48 12.83
C TYR A 28 -17.71 -2.65 13.87
N ASP A 29 -16.96 -1.86 14.63
CA ASP A 29 -17.49 -1.02 15.73
C ASP A 29 -18.14 0.29 15.27
N GLY A 30 -18.15 0.54 13.95
CA GLY A 30 -18.71 1.76 13.36
C GLY A 30 -17.70 2.90 13.19
N LYS A 31 -16.46 2.74 13.65
CA LYS A 31 -15.43 3.79 13.60
C LYS A 31 -14.06 3.28 13.16
N HIS A 32 -13.51 2.28 13.83
CA HIS A 32 -12.14 1.83 13.66
C HIS A 32 -12.08 0.66 12.66
N LYS A 33 -11.63 0.93 11.47
CA LYS A 33 -11.49 -0.07 10.40
C LYS A 33 -10.16 -0.82 10.54
N TYR A 34 -10.15 -2.07 10.10
CA TYR A 34 -8.97 -2.94 10.12
C TYR A 34 -8.70 -3.49 8.72
N ILE A 35 -7.55 -3.14 8.13
CA ILE A 35 -7.16 -3.64 6.82
C ILE A 35 -6.24 -4.86 6.94
N ARG A 36 -6.63 -5.94 6.29
CA ARG A 36 -5.88 -7.18 6.13
C ARG A 36 -5.48 -7.35 4.66
N ILE A 37 -4.61 -8.29 4.36
CA ILE A 37 -4.22 -8.58 2.97
C ILE A 37 -5.43 -8.88 2.07
N THR A 38 -6.43 -9.57 2.62
CA THR A 38 -7.68 -9.94 1.92
C THR A 38 -8.59 -8.76 1.60
N ASP A 39 -8.42 -7.66 2.31
CA ASP A 39 -9.25 -6.47 2.19
C ASP A 39 -8.69 -5.46 1.16
N ILE A 40 -7.59 -5.82 0.50
CA ILE A 40 -7.01 -5.07 -0.62
C ILE A 40 -7.42 -5.75 -1.92
N ASP A 41 -8.10 -5.03 -2.80
CA ASP A 41 -8.51 -5.54 -4.11
C ASP A 41 -7.30 -5.85 -5.01
N ASP A 42 -7.31 -7.01 -5.67
CA ASP A 42 -6.17 -7.50 -6.46
C ASP A 42 -5.94 -6.69 -7.74
N SER A 43 -6.96 -6.03 -8.26
CA SER A 43 -6.90 -5.33 -9.54
C SER A 43 -6.75 -3.82 -9.43
N THR A 44 -7.34 -3.24 -8.38
CA THR A 44 -7.39 -1.80 -8.17
C THR A 44 -6.49 -1.32 -7.04
N HIS A 45 -5.99 -2.24 -6.22
CA HIS A 45 -5.23 -1.95 -5.00
C HIS A 45 -5.98 -1.04 -4.01
N LEU A 46 -7.31 -0.97 -4.10
CA LEU A 46 -8.15 -0.21 -3.20
C LEU A 46 -8.55 -1.04 -1.98
N PHE A 47 -8.84 -0.36 -0.88
CA PHE A 47 -9.43 -0.97 0.30
C PHE A 47 -10.89 -1.34 0.04
N LEU A 48 -11.22 -2.63 0.19
CA LEU A 48 -12.58 -3.16 0.07
C LEU A 48 -13.37 -2.81 1.34
N GLN A 49 -14.52 -2.16 1.17
CA GLN A 49 -15.33 -1.67 2.29
C GLN A 49 -16.67 -2.40 2.46
N ASP A 50 -16.85 -3.54 1.79
CA ASP A 50 -18.12 -4.29 1.84
C ASP A 50 -18.27 -5.09 3.14
N ASP A 51 -17.17 -5.66 3.68
CA ASP A 51 -17.14 -6.49 4.89
C ASP A 51 -16.14 -5.94 5.92
N LEU A 52 -16.42 -4.75 6.44
CA LEU A 52 -15.56 -4.07 7.38
C LEU A 52 -15.41 -4.83 8.70
N THR A 53 -14.20 -4.81 9.24
CA THR A 53 -13.88 -5.35 10.56
C THR A 53 -13.14 -4.31 11.39
N SER A 54 -13.12 -4.51 12.71
CA SER A 54 -12.28 -3.77 13.66
C SER A 54 -11.21 -4.67 14.26
N PRO A 55 -10.05 -4.17 14.66
CA PRO A 55 -9.08 -4.97 15.41
C PRO A 55 -9.53 -5.11 16.87
N ASP A 56 -9.31 -6.30 17.45
CA ASP A 56 -9.54 -6.58 18.88
C ASP A 56 -8.36 -6.05 19.71
N ILE A 57 -8.39 -4.75 20.04
CA ILE A 57 -7.31 -4.05 20.74
C ILE A 57 -7.85 -2.98 21.70
N ASP A 58 -6.98 -2.52 22.59
CA ASP A 58 -7.17 -1.25 23.31
C ASP A 58 -6.68 -0.08 22.43
N PHE A 59 -7.63 0.67 21.88
CA PHE A 59 -7.34 1.81 21.00
C PHE A 59 -6.57 2.93 21.70
N SER A 60 -6.60 3.02 23.04
CA SER A 60 -5.85 4.05 23.77
C SER A 60 -4.32 3.89 23.69
N THR A 61 -3.85 2.72 23.24
CA THR A 61 -2.42 2.36 23.11
C THR A 61 -2.00 2.03 21.68
N ALA A 62 -2.88 2.23 20.70
CA ALA A 62 -2.69 1.74 19.35
C ALA A 62 -2.50 2.84 18.29
N ASP A 63 -2.27 4.08 18.69
CA ASP A 63 -2.09 5.22 17.79
C ASP A 63 -0.99 5.00 16.73
N ASP A 64 0.07 4.26 17.10
CA ASP A 64 1.17 3.92 16.20
C ASP A 64 0.73 3.05 15.00
N TYR A 65 -0.41 2.38 15.10
CA TYR A 65 -0.95 1.52 14.05
C TYR A 65 -2.04 2.18 13.20
N LEU A 66 -2.40 3.42 13.55
CA LEU A 66 -3.32 4.21 12.73
C LEU A 66 -2.58 4.75 11.51
N LEU A 67 -3.14 4.48 10.32
CA LEU A 67 -2.55 4.93 9.06
C LEU A 67 -2.69 6.43 8.86
N GLN A 68 -1.71 7.02 8.20
CA GLN A 68 -1.68 8.42 7.84
C GLN A 68 -1.62 8.59 6.32
N GLU A 69 -2.11 9.74 5.84
CA GLU A 69 -2.13 10.05 4.40
C GLU A 69 -0.77 9.79 3.74
N GLY A 70 -0.77 8.96 2.70
CA GLY A 70 0.43 8.60 1.97
C GLY A 70 1.23 7.40 2.53
N ASP A 71 0.79 6.78 3.65
CA ASP A 71 1.36 5.52 4.10
C ASP A 71 1.16 4.43 3.04
N VAL A 72 2.22 3.72 2.69
CA VAL A 72 2.17 2.63 1.72
C VAL A 72 2.30 1.29 2.44
N LEU A 73 1.32 0.41 2.25
CA LEU A 73 1.32 -0.94 2.81
C LEU A 73 1.79 -1.98 1.81
N PHE A 74 2.48 -2.98 2.32
CA PHE A 74 3.05 -4.11 1.57
C PHE A 74 2.63 -5.43 2.21
N ALA A 75 2.00 -6.31 1.45
CA ALA A 75 1.67 -7.67 1.89
C ALA A 75 2.93 -8.53 1.97
N ARG A 76 3.22 -9.07 3.18
CA ARG A 76 4.52 -9.72 3.46
C ARG A 76 4.56 -11.22 3.23
N THR A 77 3.43 -11.89 3.03
CA THR A 77 3.39 -13.37 3.05
C THR A 77 2.27 -13.94 2.20
N GLY A 78 2.42 -15.21 1.83
CA GLY A 78 1.41 -16.00 1.13
C GLY A 78 1.29 -15.69 -0.36
N ALA A 79 0.15 -16.09 -0.93
CA ALA A 79 -0.13 -15.91 -2.36
C ALA A 79 -0.21 -14.42 -2.77
N SER A 80 -0.51 -13.54 -1.82
CA SER A 80 -0.63 -12.09 -2.05
C SER A 80 0.65 -11.32 -1.72
N VAL A 81 1.79 -12.00 -1.51
CA VAL A 81 3.07 -11.33 -1.25
C VAL A 81 3.38 -10.32 -2.36
N GLY A 82 3.78 -9.11 -1.97
CA GLY A 82 4.03 -8.02 -2.91
C GLY A 82 2.83 -7.15 -3.22
N LYS A 83 1.59 -7.55 -2.90
CA LYS A 83 0.42 -6.68 -3.04
C LYS A 83 0.61 -5.41 -2.21
N THR A 84 0.24 -4.26 -2.78
CA THR A 84 0.42 -2.96 -2.15
C THR A 84 -0.89 -2.19 -2.05
N TYR A 85 -0.93 -1.23 -1.14
CA TYR A 85 -2.04 -0.31 -0.93
C TYR A 85 -1.46 1.03 -0.46
N ILE A 86 -2.03 2.14 -0.89
CA ILE A 86 -1.71 3.46 -0.38
C ILE A 86 -2.91 4.02 0.39
N TYR A 87 -2.68 4.44 1.63
CA TYR A 87 -3.74 4.97 2.47
C TYR A 87 -4.19 6.36 2.03
N ARG A 88 -5.50 6.58 2.07
CA ARG A 88 -6.17 7.85 1.84
C ARG A 88 -7.10 8.19 3.00
N ARG A 89 -7.13 9.44 3.41
CA ARG A 89 -8.05 9.90 4.47
C ARG A 89 -9.52 9.62 4.20
N SER A 90 -9.90 9.47 2.92
CA SER A 90 -11.25 9.06 2.53
C SER A 90 -11.62 7.66 3.03
N ASP A 91 -10.64 6.82 3.37
CA ASP A 91 -10.88 5.46 3.87
C ASP A 91 -11.24 5.44 5.37
N GLY A 92 -11.08 6.60 6.07
CA GLY A 92 -11.40 6.77 7.49
C GLY A 92 -10.31 6.23 8.41
N ASP A 93 -10.60 6.11 9.71
CA ASP A 93 -9.65 5.60 10.71
C ASP A 93 -9.33 4.13 10.44
N LEU A 94 -8.14 3.87 9.92
CA LEU A 94 -7.73 2.57 9.39
C LEU A 94 -6.47 2.06 10.10
N TYR A 95 -6.60 0.92 10.78
CA TYR A 95 -5.52 0.16 11.41
C TYR A 95 -5.09 -0.97 10.49
N PHE A 96 -3.82 -1.37 10.49
CA PHE A 96 -3.31 -2.41 9.60
C PHE A 96 -2.82 -3.65 10.33
N ALA A 97 -3.07 -4.82 9.73
CA ALA A 97 -2.80 -6.13 10.30
C ALA A 97 -1.34 -6.56 10.15
N GLY A 98 -0.87 -7.45 11.03
CA GLY A 98 0.52 -7.89 11.14
C GLY A 98 1.10 -8.63 9.92
N PHE A 99 0.28 -9.01 8.95
CA PHE A 99 0.73 -9.52 7.65
C PHE A 99 0.98 -8.42 6.62
N LEU A 100 0.81 -7.16 7.02
CA LEU A 100 1.16 -5.98 6.25
C LEU A 100 2.37 -5.28 6.89
N ILE A 101 3.18 -4.65 6.04
CA ILE A 101 4.29 -3.78 6.44
C ILE A 101 3.97 -2.39 5.92
N ARG A 102 3.99 -1.38 6.80
CA ARG A 102 3.85 0.02 6.44
C ARG A 102 5.21 0.63 6.13
N ALA A 103 5.33 1.31 5.00
CA ALA A 103 6.40 2.27 4.74
C ALA A 103 5.88 3.69 4.89
N LYS A 104 6.49 4.47 5.76
CA LYS A 104 6.26 5.92 5.85
C LYS A 104 7.21 6.63 4.89
N ILE A 105 6.66 7.25 3.87
CA ILE A 105 7.47 7.93 2.85
C ILE A 105 7.91 9.30 3.39
N LYS A 106 9.21 9.63 3.24
CA LYS A 106 9.76 10.94 3.65
C LYS A 106 9.10 12.08 2.89
N SER A 107 8.95 13.22 3.52
CA SER A 107 8.32 14.42 2.95
C SER A 107 9.02 14.98 1.70
N ASP A 108 10.28 14.62 1.48
CA ASP A 108 11.09 14.99 0.30
C ASP A 108 10.72 14.15 -0.94
N TYR A 109 9.84 13.17 -0.80
CA TYR A 109 9.38 12.28 -1.85
C TYR A 109 7.85 12.26 -1.93
N ASP A 110 7.34 11.91 -3.08
CA ASP A 110 5.90 11.81 -3.32
C ASP A 110 5.40 10.38 -3.15
N ALA A 111 4.51 10.17 -2.20
CA ALA A 111 3.99 8.84 -1.86
C ALA A 111 3.20 8.19 -3.01
N ASP A 112 2.48 9.00 -3.81
CA ASP A 112 1.79 8.51 -5.01
C ASP A 112 2.79 7.99 -6.04
N PHE A 113 3.87 8.72 -6.28
CA PHE A 113 4.93 8.30 -7.16
C PHE A 113 5.57 6.98 -6.68
N VAL A 114 5.85 6.86 -5.38
CA VAL A 114 6.40 5.63 -4.80
C VAL A 114 5.42 4.47 -4.97
N PHE A 115 4.15 4.67 -4.66
CA PHE A 115 3.11 3.65 -4.84
C PHE A 115 3.01 3.20 -6.30
N GLN A 116 3.01 4.12 -7.26
CA GLN A 116 2.97 3.76 -8.70
C GLN A 116 4.17 2.91 -9.13
N ASN A 117 5.35 3.09 -8.52
CA ASN A 117 6.49 2.21 -8.77
C ASN A 117 6.25 0.78 -8.28
N THR A 118 5.38 0.56 -7.30
CA THR A 118 5.01 -0.78 -6.83
C THR A 118 4.01 -1.51 -7.75
N LEU A 119 3.55 -0.85 -8.80
CA LEU A 119 2.64 -1.41 -9.83
C LEU A 119 3.37 -1.70 -11.15
N THR A 120 4.71 -1.73 -11.15
CA THR A 120 5.53 -1.92 -12.34
C THR A 120 6.05 -3.35 -12.46
N ASP A 121 6.34 -3.79 -13.69
CA ASP A 121 6.99 -5.08 -13.97
C ASP A 121 8.34 -5.23 -13.23
N SER A 122 9.04 -4.13 -12.98
CA SER A 122 10.30 -4.11 -12.22
C SER A 122 10.07 -4.55 -10.76
N TYR A 123 9.02 -4.01 -10.14
CA TYR A 123 8.64 -4.40 -8.79
C TYR A 123 8.17 -5.86 -8.74
N ASP A 124 7.30 -6.26 -9.64
CA ASP A 124 6.81 -7.65 -9.71
C ASP A 124 7.96 -8.64 -9.88
N SER A 125 8.94 -8.32 -10.73
CA SER A 125 10.14 -9.14 -10.92
C SER A 125 10.99 -9.20 -9.65
N TYR A 126 11.14 -8.08 -8.95
CA TYR A 126 11.84 -8.02 -7.66
C TYR A 126 11.15 -8.90 -6.61
N ILE A 127 9.83 -8.78 -6.45
CA ILE A 127 9.06 -9.59 -5.50
C ILE A 127 9.15 -11.06 -5.82
N ARG A 128 8.98 -11.43 -7.09
CA ARG A 128 9.06 -12.83 -7.54
C ARG A 128 10.39 -13.48 -7.18
N ILE A 129 11.51 -12.76 -7.30
CA ILE A 129 12.84 -13.26 -6.97
C ILE A 129 13.04 -13.30 -5.45
N THR A 130 12.71 -12.21 -4.76
CA THR A 130 12.99 -12.02 -3.34
C THR A 130 12.11 -12.91 -2.45
N SER A 131 10.87 -13.18 -2.86
CA SER A 131 9.91 -13.98 -2.08
C SER A 131 10.16 -15.48 -2.15
N GLN A 132 11.06 -15.96 -3.02
CA GLN A 132 11.36 -17.40 -3.16
C GLN A 132 12.01 -17.95 -1.89
N ARG A 133 11.29 -18.85 -1.22
CA ARG A 133 11.73 -19.54 -0.01
C ARG A 133 11.37 -21.02 -0.12
N SER A 134 12.01 -21.87 0.68
CA SER A 134 11.73 -23.32 0.72
C SER A 134 10.35 -23.67 1.28
N GLY A 135 9.64 -22.71 1.88
CA GLY A 135 8.30 -22.84 2.42
C GLY A 135 7.33 -21.83 1.79
N GLN A 136 6.55 -21.17 2.62
CA GLN A 136 5.62 -20.14 2.17
C GLN A 136 6.35 -18.90 1.63
N PRO A 137 5.97 -18.35 0.45
CA PRO A 137 6.53 -17.12 -0.06
C PRO A 137 6.42 -15.98 0.96
N GLY A 138 7.47 -15.14 1.05
CA GLY A 138 7.48 -14.03 1.99
C GLY A 138 8.55 -13.00 1.68
N VAL A 139 8.28 -11.74 2.02
CA VAL A 139 9.21 -10.61 1.94
C VAL A 139 9.13 -9.85 3.25
N ASN A 140 10.25 -9.62 3.90
CA ASN A 140 10.33 -8.87 5.16
C ASN A 140 10.59 -7.38 4.91
N ALA A 141 10.54 -6.58 5.98
CA ALA A 141 10.73 -5.13 5.91
C ALA A 141 12.07 -4.71 5.28
N GLN A 142 13.16 -5.40 5.63
CA GLN A 142 14.48 -5.10 5.08
C GLN A 142 14.58 -5.45 3.59
N GLU A 143 13.92 -6.50 3.17
CA GLU A 143 13.85 -6.88 1.75
C GLU A 143 13.03 -5.85 0.96
N TYR A 144 11.89 -5.38 1.47
CA TYR A 144 11.16 -4.27 0.85
C TYR A 144 12.00 -3.00 0.79
N ALA A 145 12.73 -2.66 1.86
CA ALA A 145 13.63 -1.50 1.90
C ALA A 145 14.75 -1.56 0.84
N ASN A 146 15.13 -2.74 0.38
CA ASN A 146 16.17 -2.93 -0.65
C ASN A 146 15.63 -2.80 -2.10
N PHE A 147 14.32 -2.70 -2.31
CA PHE A 147 13.77 -2.44 -3.65
C PHE A 147 14.34 -1.14 -4.20
N ALA A 148 14.95 -1.18 -5.39
CA ALA A 148 15.55 -0.03 -6.05
C ALA A 148 14.62 0.54 -7.12
N LEU A 149 14.42 1.86 -7.09
CA LEU A 149 13.62 2.59 -8.05
C LEU A 149 14.39 3.83 -8.55
N SER A 150 14.07 4.29 -9.77
CA SER A 150 14.62 5.51 -10.31
C SER A 150 13.75 6.70 -9.92
N VAL A 151 14.36 7.71 -9.33
CA VAL A 151 13.66 8.83 -8.68
C VAL A 151 14.04 10.15 -9.35
N PRO A 152 13.09 10.87 -9.95
CA PRO A 152 13.30 12.20 -10.50
C PRO A 152 13.20 13.29 -9.41
N SER A 153 13.24 14.55 -9.81
CA SER A 153 12.98 15.66 -8.89
C SER A 153 11.59 15.54 -8.24
N LEU A 154 11.44 16.04 -7.01
CA LEU A 154 10.15 16.01 -6.30
C LEU A 154 9.00 16.63 -7.10
N ALA A 155 9.29 17.72 -7.83
CA ALA A 155 8.31 18.36 -8.71
C ALA A 155 7.81 17.45 -9.84
N GLU A 156 8.69 16.61 -10.38
CA GLU A 156 8.35 15.63 -11.40
C GLU A 156 7.64 14.41 -10.79
N GLN A 157 8.09 13.91 -9.62
CA GLN A 157 7.40 12.87 -8.87
C GLN A 157 5.93 13.22 -8.64
N LYS A 158 5.65 14.42 -8.13
CA LYS A 158 4.28 14.91 -7.89
C LYS A 158 3.43 14.94 -9.16
N LYS A 159 4.01 15.31 -10.31
CA LYS A 159 3.30 15.30 -11.59
C LYS A 159 2.97 13.87 -12.04
N ILE A 160 3.93 12.97 -11.93
CA ILE A 160 3.78 11.57 -12.31
C ILE A 160 2.75 10.89 -11.39
N GLY A 161 2.92 11.03 -10.06
CA GLY A 161 2.02 10.46 -9.07
C GLY A 161 0.58 10.93 -9.26
N ALA A 162 0.35 12.23 -9.36
CA ALA A 162 -0.96 12.81 -9.60
C ALA A 162 -1.60 12.35 -10.93
N TYR A 163 -0.81 12.24 -12.00
CA TYR A 163 -1.30 11.77 -13.29
C TYR A 163 -1.83 10.34 -13.23
N PHE A 164 -1.07 9.42 -12.67
CA PHE A 164 -1.48 8.02 -12.55
C PHE A 164 -2.61 7.84 -11.52
N SER A 165 -2.57 8.52 -10.38
CA SER A 165 -3.67 8.51 -9.40
C SER A 165 -5.00 8.99 -10.02
N HIS A 166 -4.95 9.99 -10.90
CA HIS A 166 -6.13 10.44 -11.64
C HIS A 166 -6.63 9.36 -12.63
N LEU A 167 -5.74 8.69 -13.36
CA LEU A 167 -6.10 7.60 -14.25
C LEU A 167 -6.73 6.43 -13.50
N ASP A 168 -6.18 6.02 -12.37
CA ASP A 168 -6.72 4.95 -11.52
C ASP A 168 -8.14 5.29 -11.06
N SER A 169 -8.37 6.54 -10.68
CA SER A 169 -9.70 7.05 -10.31
C SER A 169 -10.70 6.94 -11.46
N LEU A 170 -10.30 7.31 -12.68
CA LEU A 170 -11.15 7.20 -13.87
C LEU A 170 -11.48 5.75 -14.23
N ILE A 171 -10.48 4.86 -14.16
CA ILE A 171 -10.65 3.41 -14.41
C ILE A 171 -11.65 2.83 -13.41
N THR A 172 -11.45 3.12 -12.12
CA THR A 172 -12.35 2.65 -11.05
C THR A 172 -13.80 3.12 -11.24
N LEU A 173 -13.99 4.39 -11.59
CA LEU A 173 -15.32 4.93 -11.88
C LEU A 173 -15.98 4.25 -13.10
N HIS A 174 -15.20 3.96 -14.13
CA HIS A 174 -15.69 3.27 -15.33
C HIS A 174 -16.10 1.83 -15.00
N GLN A 175 -15.30 1.10 -14.24
CA GLN A 175 -15.59 -0.26 -13.81
C GLN A 175 -16.86 -0.34 -12.95
N ARG A 176 -17.06 0.61 -12.01
CA ARG A 176 -18.28 0.69 -11.20
C ARG A 176 -19.53 0.91 -12.05
N LYS A 177 -19.47 1.82 -13.03
CA LYS A 177 -20.60 2.04 -13.97
C LYS A 177 -20.90 0.80 -14.79
N SER A 178 -19.91 0.08 -15.26
CA SER A 178 -20.07 -1.16 -16.04
C SER A 178 -20.73 -2.28 -15.22
N LYS A 179 -20.41 -2.42 -13.93
CA LYS A 179 -21.05 -3.40 -13.04
C LYS A 179 -22.54 -3.08 -12.81
N ILE A 180 -22.88 -1.82 -12.59
CA ILE A 180 -24.28 -1.38 -12.38
C ILE A 180 -25.11 -1.59 -13.66
N GLY A 181 -24.55 -1.37 -14.85
CA GLY A 181 -25.24 -1.55 -16.13
C GLY A 181 -25.52 -3.02 -16.49
N LYS A 182 -24.80 -3.99 -15.89
CA LYS A 182 -25.01 -5.43 -16.10
C LYS A 182 -26.06 -6.05 -15.15
N CYS A 183 -26.47 -5.34 -14.12
CA CYS A 183 -27.52 -5.78 -13.17
C CYS A 183 -28.92 -5.26 -13.54
N ARG A 184 -29.11 -4.71 -14.72
CA ARG A 184 -30.40 -4.38 -15.35
C ARG A 184 -30.59 -5.25 -16.60
#